data_25b7aa7a69a85517399422f40407e4b5
#
_entry.id   25b7aa7a69a85517399422f40407e4b5
#
_cell.length_a   1.000
_cell.length_b   1.000
_cell.length_c   1.000
_cell.angle_alpha   90.00
_cell.angle_beta   90.00
_cell.angle_gamma   90.00
#
_symmetry.space_group_name_H-M   'P 1'
#
loop_
_entity.id
_entity.type
_entity.pdbx_description
1 polymer ?
#
loop_
_entity_poly.entity_id
_entity_poly.type
_entity_poly.pdbx_seq_one_letter_code
_entity_poly.pdbx_strand_id
1 'polypeptide(L)'
;GTLCRNGGFVLGSTDGAVEFPEKLRFPTYVYKKMILSDFQISYQPVYPGDEESPLEKDINETQVLKLNYDQNTFSLVLSSINYDYPSNVLFSWKLDGFYNEWSQPGTSNLIRYTSLDPGKYTLRIRAVSKEEQQLVFEERVLTIMIARPLWLSFWAILGYVILALSLFVIIYLSLIHI
;
A
#
# COMPACT_ATOMS: atom_id res chain seq x y z
N GLY A 1 -30.65 14.51 -37.01
CA GLY A 1 -29.68 13.46 -37.34
C GLY A 1 -30.31 12.47 -38.32
N THR A 2 -29.50 11.92 -39.18
CA THR A 2 -29.92 10.98 -40.22
C THR A 2 -29.13 9.69 -40.05
N LEU A 3 -29.77 8.53 -40.20
CA LEU A 3 -29.12 7.22 -40.23
C LEU A 3 -28.39 7.01 -41.55
N CYS A 4 -27.13 6.60 -41.47
CA CYS A 4 -26.32 6.26 -42.62
C CYS A 4 -26.63 4.83 -43.10
N ARG A 5 -26.35 4.53 -44.38
CA ARG A 5 -26.51 3.19 -44.99
C ARG A 5 -25.66 2.10 -44.32
N ASN A 6 -24.60 2.49 -43.65
CA ASN A 6 -23.66 1.63 -42.93
C ASN A 6 -24.01 1.42 -41.43
N GLY A 7 -25.22 1.82 -41.02
CA GLY A 7 -25.71 1.66 -39.66
C GLY A 7 -25.26 2.77 -38.68
N GLY A 8 -24.37 3.63 -39.10
CA GLY A 8 -23.96 4.81 -38.31
C GLY A 8 -25.00 5.93 -38.39
N PHE A 9 -24.88 6.96 -37.59
CA PHE A 9 -25.70 8.15 -37.64
C PHE A 9 -24.87 9.44 -37.73
N VAL A 10 -25.46 10.45 -38.42
CA VAL A 10 -24.83 11.76 -38.60
C VAL A 10 -25.62 12.81 -37.84
N LEU A 11 -24.90 13.59 -37.05
CA LEU A 11 -25.40 14.81 -36.42
C LEU A 11 -24.83 16.02 -37.14
N GLY A 12 -25.73 16.87 -37.66
CA GLY A 12 -25.34 18.16 -38.23
C GLY A 12 -25.20 19.24 -37.16
N SER A 13 -24.20 20.09 -37.30
CA SER A 13 -24.00 21.31 -36.54
C SER A 13 -23.90 22.49 -37.51
N THR A 14 -23.90 23.75 -36.99
CA THR A 14 -23.71 24.96 -37.78
C THR A 14 -22.38 25.02 -38.54
N ASP A 15 -21.36 24.31 -38.02
CA ASP A 15 -20.00 24.32 -38.52
C ASP A 15 -19.60 23.01 -39.26
N GLY A 16 -20.58 22.08 -39.44
CA GLY A 16 -20.32 20.83 -40.12
C GLY A 16 -21.21 19.67 -39.66
N ALA A 17 -20.80 18.46 -40.00
CA ALA A 17 -21.48 17.24 -39.60
C ALA A 17 -20.50 16.25 -38.96
N VAL A 18 -20.92 15.59 -37.90
CA VAL A 18 -20.16 14.53 -37.23
C VAL A 18 -20.83 13.19 -37.52
N GLU A 19 -20.07 12.28 -38.09
CA GLU A 19 -20.50 10.90 -38.35
C GLU A 19 -20.10 9.99 -37.20
N PHE A 20 -21.04 9.24 -36.66
CA PHE A 20 -20.83 8.23 -35.63
C PHE A 20 -20.98 6.86 -36.26
N PRO A 21 -19.97 5.99 -36.14
CA PRO A 21 -20.08 4.62 -36.61
C PRO A 21 -21.11 3.82 -35.81
N GLU A 22 -21.70 2.78 -36.42
CA GLU A 22 -22.66 1.89 -35.76
C GLU A 22 -22.15 1.28 -34.44
N LYS A 23 -20.84 0.98 -34.39
CA LYS A 23 -20.13 0.52 -33.21
C LYS A 23 -19.10 1.54 -32.79
N LEU A 24 -19.43 2.36 -31.83
CA LEU A 24 -18.47 3.21 -31.15
C LEU A 24 -17.44 2.31 -30.44
N ARG A 25 -16.28 2.17 -31.05
CA ARG A 25 -15.12 1.59 -30.36
C ARG A 25 -14.52 2.71 -29.52
N PHE A 26 -14.89 2.75 -28.27
CA PHE A 26 -14.11 3.54 -27.34
C PHE A 26 -12.72 2.94 -27.28
N PRO A 27 -11.67 3.75 -27.44
CA PRO A 27 -10.33 3.23 -27.27
C PRO A 27 -10.25 2.60 -25.88
N THR A 28 -9.83 1.35 -25.81
CA THR A 28 -9.52 0.70 -24.54
C THR A 28 -8.30 1.42 -24.00
N TYR A 29 -8.53 2.44 -23.19
CA TYR A 29 -7.45 3.17 -22.58
C TYR A 29 -6.81 2.28 -21.54
N VAL A 30 -5.63 1.80 -21.89
CA VAL A 30 -4.77 1.07 -20.94
C VAL A 30 -4.28 2.09 -19.92
N TYR A 31 -4.85 2.06 -18.78
CA TYR A 31 -4.47 2.93 -17.67
C TYR A 31 -3.65 2.21 -16.69
N LYS A 32 -2.86 2.71 -16.46
CA LYS A 32 -1.66 3.42 -16.65
C LYS A 32 -0.83 3.56 -15.39
N LYS A 33 -1.29 3.95 -14.26
CA LYS A 33 -0.48 3.98 -13.05
C LYS A 33 -1.40 4.08 -11.83
N MET A 34 -1.33 3.09 -10.97
CA MET A 34 -1.88 3.20 -9.63
C MET A 34 -0.94 4.07 -8.81
N ILE A 35 -1.48 5.07 -8.15
CA ILE A 35 -0.73 6.01 -7.33
C ILE A 35 -1.10 5.77 -5.87
N LEU A 36 -0.09 5.81 -5.01
CA LEU A 36 -0.27 5.95 -3.57
C LEU A 36 -0.37 7.46 -3.31
N SER A 37 -1.56 7.94 -2.97
CA SER A 37 -1.83 9.38 -2.82
C SER A 37 -1.48 9.89 -1.44
N ASP A 38 -1.50 9.02 -0.43
CA ASP A 38 -1.17 9.40 0.94
C ASP A 38 -0.53 8.23 1.69
N PHE A 39 0.40 8.54 2.56
CA PHE A 39 1.04 7.61 3.48
C PHE A 39 0.98 8.19 4.89
N GLN A 40 0.49 7.39 5.83
CA GLN A 40 0.31 7.80 7.22
C GLN A 40 0.94 6.79 8.16
N ILE A 41 1.58 7.26 9.20
CA ILE A 41 2.05 6.47 10.34
C ILE A 41 1.28 6.93 11.57
N SER A 42 0.72 5.98 12.32
CA SER A 42 -0.09 6.28 13.52
C SER A 42 -1.14 7.36 13.28
N TYR A 43 -1.79 7.30 12.09
CA TYR A 43 -2.83 8.24 11.61
C TYR A 43 -2.35 9.66 11.31
N GLN A 44 -1.05 9.92 11.30
CA GLN A 44 -0.46 11.19 10.89
C GLN A 44 0.14 11.07 9.50
N PRO A 45 -0.14 12.02 8.59
CA PRO A 45 0.48 12.01 7.27
C PRO A 45 1.99 12.22 7.39
N VAL A 46 2.75 11.54 6.56
CA VAL A 46 4.22 11.56 6.56
C VAL A 46 4.73 11.89 5.18
N TYR A 47 5.58 12.91 5.10
CA TYR A 47 6.18 13.39 3.86
C TYR A 47 7.68 13.13 3.82
N PRO A 48 8.28 13.05 2.63
CA PRO A 48 9.73 12.98 2.49
C PRO A 48 10.39 14.22 3.10
N GLY A 49 11.39 14.00 3.96
CA GLY A 49 12.15 15.07 4.61
C GLY A 49 11.63 15.55 5.95
N ASP A 50 10.49 15.03 6.43
CA ASP A 50 10.06 15.28 7.81
C ASP A 50 11.03 14.65 8.81
N GLU A 51 11.13 15.21 10.02
CA GLU A 51 11.85 14.58 11.12
C GLU A 51 11.23 13.20 11.41
N GLU A 52 12.06 12.19 11.52
CA GLU A 52 11.65 10.79 11.72
C GLU A 52 10.88 10.14 10.54
N SER A 53 10.81 10.80 9.37
CA SER A 53 10.19 10.21 8.20
C SER A 53 10.99 8.98 7.71
N PRO A 54 10.34 7.84 7.49
CA PRO A 54 10.97 6.69 6.84
C PRO A 54 11.08 6.86 5.32
N LEU A 55 10.56 7.97 4.78
CA LEU A 55 10.56 8.26 3.36
C LEU A 55 11.75 9.14 2.97
N GLU A 56 12.70 8.56 2.24
CA GLU A 56 13.77 9.32 1.58
C GLU A 56 13.27 10.03 0.31
N LYS A 57 12.25 9.45 -0.34
CA LYS A 57 11.60 9.92 -1.57
C LYS A 57 10.10 9.75 -1.47
N ASP A 58 9.38 10.27 -2.46
CA ASP A 58 7.94 10.05 -2.59
C ASP A 58 7.61 8.55 -2.50
N ILE A 59 6.51 8.23 -1.82
CA ILE A 59 6.07 6.85 -1.63
C ILE A 59 5.87 6.11 -2.96
N ASN A 60 5.59 6.84 -4.03
CA ASN A 60 5.43 6.27 -5.36
C ASN A 60 6.75 5.84 -6.00
N GLU A 61 7.87 6.40 -5.59
CA GLU A 61 9.21 6.04 -6.04
C GLU A 61 9.88 5.04 -5.11
N THR A 62 9.33 4.85 -3.91
CA THR A 62 9.87 3.98 -2.87
C THR A 62 9.50 2.52 -3.17
N GLN A 63 10.50 1.66 -3.24
CA GLN A 63 10.34 0.21 -3.38
C GLN A 63 10.48 -0.53 -2.05
N VAL A 64 11.25 0.04 -1.13
CA VAL A 64 11.51 -0.53 0.19
C VAL A 64 11.25 0.53 1.24
N LEU A 65 10.24 0.30 2.06
CA LEU A 65 9.85 1.13 3.18
C LEU A 65 10.45 0.55 4.47
N LYS A 66 11.33 1.30 5.12
CA LYS A 66 11.96 0.91 6.38
C LYS A 66 11.27 1.63 7.53
N LEU A 67 10.56 0.90 8.36
CA LEU A 67 9.85 1.42 9.52
C LEU A 67 10.61 1.07 10.82
N ASN A 68 10.61 1.99 11.77
CA ASN A 68 11.05 1.72 13.12
C ASN A 68 10.04 0.81 13.83
N TYR A 69 10.41 0.22 14.97
CA TYR A 69 9.55 -0.67 15.74
C TYR A 69 8.25 0.00 16.25
N ASP A 70 8.27 1.30 16.48
CA ASP A 70 7.16 2.14 16.92
C ASP A 70 6.27 2.62 15.77
N GLN A 71 6.76 2.54 14.53
CA GLN A 71 6.05 2.89 13.30
C GLN A 71 5.29 1.70 12.70
N ASN A 72 4.88 0.74 13.53
CA ASN A 72 4.26 -0.53 13.12
C ASN A 72 2.76 -0.42 12.76
N THR A 73 2.21 0.77 12.84
CA THR A 73 0.84 1.09 12.45
C THR A 73 0.87 2.11 11.34
N PHE A 74 0.46 1.71 10.14
CA PHE A 74 0.49 2.59 8.98
C PHE A 74 -0.73 2.41 8.09
N SER A 75 -1.01 3.42 7.29
CA SER A 75 -2.03 3.37 6.25
C SER A 75 -1.55 3.99 4.94
N LEU A 76 -2.07 3.46 3.84
CA LEU A 76 -1.80 3.87 2.48
C LEU A 76 -3.13 4.15 1.79
N VAL A 77 -3.25 5.29 1.14
CA VAL A 77 -4.41 5.64 0.34
C VAL A 77 -4.08 5.41 -1.12
N LEU A 78 -4.90 4.58 -1.78
CA LEU A 78 -4.77 4.28 -3.19
C LEU A 78 -5.54 5.31 -4.01
N SER A 79 -4.99 5.73 -5.11
CA SER A 79 -5.69 6.54 -6.10
C SER A 79 -5.44 5.97 -7.49
N SER A 80 -6.47 5.98 -8.31
CA SER A 80 -6.37 5.65 -9.72
C SER A 80 -6.65 6.89 -10.54
N ILE A 81 -5.71 7.25 -11.40
CA ILE A 81 -5.98 8.30 -12.39
C ILE A 81 -6.73 7.68 -13.55
N ASN A 82 -8.03 7.63 -13.42
CA ASN A 82 -8.93 7.25 -14.50
C ASN A 82 -9.96 8.36 -14.71
N TYR A 83 -9.77 9.17 -15.73
CA TYR A 83 -10.65 10.29 -16.03
C TYR A 83 -11.97 9.85 -16.66
N ASP A 84 -12.01 8.68 -17.30
CA ASP A 84 -13.18 8.26 -18.06
C ASP A 84 -14.22 7.51 -17.18
N TYR A 85 -13.75 6.64 -16.26
CA TYR A 85 -14.64 5.83 -15.41
C TYR A 85 -14.04 5.59 -14.01
N PRO A 86 -13.98 6.58 -13.14
CA PRO A 86 -13.37 6.45 -11.81
C PRO A 86 -14.07 5.43 -10.90
N SER A 87 -15.35 5.15 -11.16
CA SER A 87 -16.19 4.25 -10.37
C SER A 87 -16.07 2.76 -10.72
N ASN A 88 -15.34 2.42 -11.79
CA ASN A 88 -15.25 1.04 -12.28
C ASN A 88 -14.00 0.29 -11.82
N VAL A 89 -13.19 0.88 -10.95
CA VAL A 89 -11.97 0.27 -10.44
C VAL A 89 -12.19 -0.26 -9.04
N LEU A 90 -11.88 -1.53 -8.84
CA LEU A 90 -11.87 -2.19 -7.54
C LEU A 90 -10.42 -2.47 -7.14
N PHE A 91 -10.08 -2.22 -5.89
CA PHE A 91 -8.76 -2.51 -5.36
C PHE A 91 -8.76 -3.82 -4.58
N SER A 92 -7.66 -4.54 -4.70
CA SER A 92 -7.41 -5.75 -3.95
C SER A 92 -5.91 -5.78 -3.58
N TRP A 93 -5.60 -6.17 -2.36
CA TRP A 93 -4.23 -6.22 -1.87
C TRP A 93 -4.00 -7.44 -0.99
N LYS A 94 -2.75 -7.79 -0.80
CA LYS A 94 -2.29 -8.79 0.16
C LYS A 94 -0.96 -8.37 0.77
N LEU A 95 -0.68 -8.83 1.96
CA LEU A 95 0.57 -8.60 2.67
C LEU A 95 1.25 -9.95 2.91
N ASP A 96 2.15 -10.33 1.99
CA ASP A 96 2.93 -11.55 2.13
C ASP A 96 3.80 -11.45 3.40
N GLY A 97 3.78 -12.47 4.23
CA GLY A 97 4.42 -12.51 5.54
C GLY A 97 3.48 -12.23 6.71
N PHE A 98 2.28 -11.71 6.47
CA PHE A 98 1.21 -11.53 7.47
C PHE A 98 -0.03 -12.33 7.08
N TYR A 99 -0.59 -12.03 5.91
CA TYR A 99 -1.74 -12.73 5.35
C TYR A 99 -1.57 -12.91 3.84
N ASN A 100 -1.37 -14.15 3.41
CA ASN A 100 -0.97 -14.46 2.03
C ASN A 100 -2.14 -14.53 1.03
N GLU A 101 -3.37 -14.30 1.47
CA GLU A 101 -4.54 -14.28 0.58
C GLU A 101 -4.84 -12.86 0.10
N TRP A 102 -5.37 -12.77 -1.11
CA TRP A 102 -5.86 -11.50 -1.64
C TRP A 102 -7.13 -11.07 -0.92
N SER A 103 -7.20 -9.80 -0.54
CA SER A 103 -8.46 -9.21 -0.10
C SER A 103 -9.51 -9.30 -1.22
N GLN A 104 -10.78 -9.37 -0.85
CA GLN A 104 -11.84 -9.26 -1.85
C GLN A 104 -11.76 -7.91 -2.56
N PRO A 105 -11.87 -7.89 -3.91
CA PRO A 105 -11.89 -6.64 -4.65
C PRO A 105 -13.01 -5.73 -4.15
N GLY A 106 -12.69 -4.52 -3.80
CA GLY A 106 -13.65 -3.56 -3.24
C GLY A 106 -13.36 -2.12 -3.67
N THR A 107 -14.32 -1.25 -3.41
CA THR A 107 -14.21 0.19 -3.69
C THR A 107 -13.37 0.93 -2.64
N SER A 108 -13.03 0.27 -1.53
CA SER A 108 -12.14 0.87 -0.52
C SER A 108 -10.77 1.10 -1.11
N ASN A 109 -10.30 2.31 -0.99
CA ASN A 109 -8.98 2.73 -1.42
C ASN A 109 -7.99 2.92 -0.26
N LEU A 110 -8.38 2.54 0.96
CA LEU A 110 -7.58 2.66 2.17
C LEU A 110 -7.07 1.29 2.61
N ILE A 111 -5.77 1.12 2.55
CA ILE A 111 -5.06 -0.02 3.14
C ILE A 111 -4.59 0.41 4.53
N ARG A 112 -4.90 -0.37 5.55
CA ARG A 112 -4.46 -0.10 6.92
C ARG A 112 -4.00 -1.37 7.60
N TYR A 113 -2.84 -1.28 8.22
CA TYR A 113 -2.30 -2.31 9.08
C TYR A 113 -1.93 -1.71 10.44
N THR A 114 -2.26 -2.42 11.49
CA THR A 114 -2.03 -1.97 12.86
C THR A 114 -1.22 -3.01 13.62
N SER A 115 -0.26 -2.52 14.41
CA SER A 115 0.54 -3.36 15.32
C SER A 115 1.18 -4.58 14.65
N LEU A 116 1.79 -4.37 13.48
CA LEU A 116 2.55 -5.42 12.82
C LEU A 116 3.80 -5.78 13.62
N ASP A 117 4.11 -7.05 13.70
CA ASP A 117 5.34 -7.53 14.33
C ASP A 117 6.59 -7.09 13.55
N PRO A 118 7.74 -6.96 14.23
CA PRO A 118 9.01 -6.73 13.55
C PRO A 118 9.33 -7.82 12.54
N GLY A 119 9.60 -7.43 11.30
CA GLY A 119 9.83 -8.39 10.23
C GLY A 119 9.90 -7.77 8.85
N LYS A 120 9.95 -8.63 7.84
CA LYS A 120 9.92 -8.25 6.43
C LYS A 120 8.61 -8.71 5.81
N TYR A 121 7.89 -7.79 5.20
CA TYR A 121 6.62 -8.00 4.54
C TYR A 121 6.69 -7.52 3.09
N THR A 122 5.87 -8.09 2.24
CA THR A 122 5.72 -7.63 0.86
C THR A 122 4.25 -7.33 0.59
N LEU A 123 3.94 -6.04 0.50
CA LEU A 123 2.62 -5.56 0.15
C LEU A 123 2.47 -5.61 -1.38
N ARG A 124 1.49 -6.36 -1.84
CA ARG A 124 1.12 -6.44 -3.25
C ARG A 124 -0.26 -5.83 -3.43
N ILE A 125 -0.39 -4.94 -4.37
CA ILE A 125 -1.61 -4.20 -4.64
C ILE A 125 -1.96 -4.37 -6.12
N ARG A 126 -3.22 -4.65 -6.41
CA ARG A 126 -3.74 -4.72 -7.77
C ARG A 126 -5.06 -3.98 -7.89
N ALA A 127 -5.33 -3.48 -9.07
CA ALA A 127 -6.63 -2.91 -9.42
C ALA A 127 -7.32 -3.76 -10.49
N VAL A 128 -8.60 -4.01 -10.31
CA VAL A 128 -9.41 -4.90 -11.13
C VAL A 128 -10.59 -4.13 -11.68
N SER A 129 -10.97 -4.36 -12.92
CA SER A 129 -12.21 -3.80 -13.49
C SER A 129 -13.43 -4.46 -12.85
N LYS A 130 -14.41 -3.65 -12.49
CA LYS A 130 -15.69 -4.12 -11.95
C LYS A 130 -16.48 -4.96 -12.96
N GLU A 131 -16.40 -4.62 -14.24
CA GLU A 131 -17.20 -5.26 -15.29
C GLU A 131 -16.57 -6.57 -15.77
N GLU A 132 -15.26 -6.57 -16.03
CA GLU A 132 -14.59 -7.70 -16.65
C GLU A 132 -13.79 -8.55 -15.66
N GLN A 133 -13.63 -8.11 -14.42
CA GLN A 133 -12.74 -8.70 -13.41
C GLN A 133 -11.28 -8.91 -13.87
N GLN A 134 -10.90 -8.21 -14.93
CA GLN A 134 -9.54 -8.22 -15.45
C GLN A 134 -8.66 -7.20 -14.73
N LEU A 135 -7.37 -7.47 -14.70
CA LEU A 135 -6.38 -6.51 -14.17
C LEU A 135 -6.37 -5.24 -15.04
N VAL A 136 -6.63 -4.11 -14.41
CA VAL A 136 -6.64 -2.79 -15.06
C VAL A 136 -5.25 -2.17 -15.03
N PHE A 137 -4.47 -2.47 -13.98
CA PHE A 137 -3.12 -1.95 -13.78
C PHE A 137 -2.14 -3.07 -13.46
N GLU A 138 -0.87 -2.82 -13.74
CA GLU A 138 0.20 -3.67 -13.27
C GLU A 138 0.19 -3.78 -11.74
N GLU A 139 0.56 -4.96 -11.24
CA GLU A 139 0.67 -5.20 -9.82
C GLU A 139 1.77 -4.32 -9.23
N ARG A 140 1.43 -3.55 -8.21
CA ARG A 140 2.40 -2.76 -7.47
C ARG A 140 2.91 -3.55 -6.27
N VAL A 141 4.22 -3.60 -6.12
CA VAL A 141 4.89 -4.30 -5.04
C VAL A 141 5.66 -3.29 -4.20
N LEU A 142 5.42 -3.31 -2.88
CA LEU A 142 6.13 -2.50 -1.90
C LEU A 142 6.67 -3.42 -0.80
N THR A 143 7.97 -3.43 -0.61
CA THR A 143 8.60 -4.16 0.50
C THR A 143 8.59 -3.32 1.76
N ILE A 144 8.09 -3.84 2.86
CA ILE A 144 8.02 -3.18 4.16
C ILE A 144 8.90 -3.93 5.14
N MET A 145 9.82 -3.22 5.78
CA MET A 145 10.71 -3.77 6.79
C MET A 145 10.48 -3.04 8.11
N ILE A 146 10.03 -3.76 9.13
CA ILE A 146 9.83 -3.21 10.48
C ILE A 146 11.00 -3.65 11.36
N ALA A 147 11.72 -2.68 11.90
CA ALA A 147 12.87 -2.92 12.75
C ALA A 147 12.47 -3.59 14.07
N ARG A 148 13.38 -4.36 14.64
CA ARG A 148 13.21 -4.90 16.00
C ARG A 148 13.59 -3.84 17.03
N PRO A 149 12.89 -3.78 18.17
CA PRO A 149 13.25 -2.87 19.24
C PRO A 149 14.62 -3.22 19.83
N LEU A 150 15.38 -2.20 20.20
CA LEU A 150 16.76 -2.35 20.69
C LEU A 150 16.87 -3.21 21.95
N TRP A 151 15.86 -3.20 22.82
CA TRP A 151 15.82 -4.00 24.05
C TRP A 151 15.63 -5.51 23.83
N LEU A 152 15.22 -5.94 22.64
CA LEU A 152 15.20 -7.34 22.20
C LEU A 152 16.48 -7.72 21.42
N SER A 153 17.48 -6.85 21.37
CA SER A 153 18.77 -7.15 20.78
C SER A 153 19.47 -8.23 21.60
N PHE A 154 20.27 -9.06 20.92
CA PHE A 154 21.11 -10.08 21.57
C PHE A 154 21.94 -9.51 22.72
N TRP A 155 22.53 -8.33 22.54
CA TRP A 155 23.33 -7.67 23.56
C TRP A 155 22.53 -7.20 24.77
N ALA A 156 21.30 -6.75 24.58
CA ALA A 156 20.40 -6.37 25.67
C ALA A 156 20.00 -7.59 26.49
N ILE A 157 19.64 -8.70 25.83
CA ILE A 157 19.28 -9.96 26.51
C ILE A 157 20.48 -10.49 27.29
N LEU A 158 21.69 -10.47 26.71
CA LEU A 158 22.91 -10.85 27.42
C LEU A 158 23.14 -9.98 28.65
N GLY A 159 22.94 -8.66 28.53
CA GLY A 159 23.02 -7.73 29.67
C GLY A 159 22.03 -8.06 30.78
N TYR A 160 20.78 -8.38 30.44
CA TYR A 160 19.77 -8.78 31.42
C TYR A 160 20.13 -10.08 32.14
N VAL A 161 20.67 -11.06 31.43
CA VAL A 161 21.13 -12.34 32.02
C VAL A 161 22.28 -12.09 33.01
N ILE A 162 23.28 -11.28 32.61
CA ILE A 162 24.42 -10.95 33.50
C ILE A 162 23.92 -10.21 34.76
N LEU A 163 22.99 -9.27 34.58
CA LEU A 163 22.43 -8.51 35.70
C LEU A 163 21.65 -9.43 36.65
N ALA A 164 20.84 -10.34 36.12
CA ALA A 164 20.11 -11.31 36.93
C ALA A 164 21.04 -12.25 37.70
N LEU A 165 22.10 -12.74 37.06
CA LEU A 165 23.11 -13.58 37.72
C LEU A 165 23.86 -12.82 38.83
N SER A 166 24.25 -11.57 38.58
CA SER A 166 24.95 -10.74 39.58
C SER A 166 24.05 -10.49 40.82
N LEU A 167 22.79 -10.18 40.59
CA LEU A 167 21.80 -10.02 41.67
C LEU A 167 21.64 -11.30 42.47
N PHE A 168 21.55 -12.44 41.83
CA PHE A 168 21.47 -13.75 42.50
C PHE A 168 22.68 -14.02 43.36
N VAL A 169 23.89 -13.75 42.86
CA VAL A 169 25.14 -13.93 43.65
C VAL A 169 25.16 -12.98 44.86
N ILE A 170 24.75 -11.73 44.70
CA ILE A 170 24.68 -10.79 45.82
C ILE A 170 23.73 -11.26 46.92
N ILE A 171 22.52 -11.74 46.51
CA ILE A 171 21.54 -12.24 47.49
C ILE A 171 22.08 -13.51 48.16
N TYR A 172 22.68 -14.41 47.41
CA TYR A 172 23.27 -15.65 47.93
C TYR A 172 24.38 -15.35 48.96
N LEU A 173 25.28 -14.44 48.66
CA LEU A 173 26.35 -14.01 49.59
C LEU A 173 25.78 -13.29 50.82
N SER A 174 24.73 -12.48 50.64
CA SER A 174 24.05 -11.81 51.75
C SER A 174 23.40 -12.83 52.74
N LEU A 175 22.82 -13.91 52.20
CA LEU A 175 22.23 -14.97 53.04
C LEU A 175 23.25 -15.80 53.76
N ILE A 176 24.46 -15.98 53.23
CA ILE A 176 25.54 -16.74 53.86
C ILE A 176 26.20 -15.90 54.97
N HIS A 177 26.18 -14.57 54.83
CA HIS A 177 26.82 -13.67 55.79
C HIS A 177 25.91 -13.25 56.99
N ILE A 178 24.69 -13.75 57.03
CA ILE A 178 23.82 -13.64 58.20
C ILE A 178 23.94 -14.92 59.08
#